data_b1314822ca07c861823402e8f9fefade
#
_entry.id   b1314822ca07c861823402e8f9fefade
#
_cell.length_a   1.000
_cell.length_b   1.000
_cell.length_c   1.000
_cell.angle_alpha   90.00
_cell.angle_beta   90.00
_cell.angle_gamma   90.00
#
_symmetry.space_group_name_H-M   'P 1'
#
loop_
_entity.id
_entity.type
_entity.pdbx_description
1 polymer ?
#
loop_
_entity_poly.entity_id
_entity_poly.type
_entity_poly.pdbx_seq_one_letter_code
_entity_poly.pdbx_strand_id
1 'polypeptide(L)'
;MRPGGYPKGVQARAWVEVDLAALWANYRLLAGRAGGEVIPVLKADAYGHGALPLARFLEGKGVGRFAVATLEEGRRLREGGIKGEVLLLG
;
A
#
# COMPACT_ATOMS: atom_id res chain seq x y z
N MET A 1 5.17 19.49 -5.67
CA MET A 1 5.24 19.42 -6.42
C MET A 1 5.30 19.02 -7.11
N ARG A 2 5.39 18.91 -7.26
CA ARG A 2 5.56 18.69 -8.04
C ARG A 2 5.73 18.57 -8.88
N PRO A 3 5.46 18.58 -8.67
CA PRO A 3 5.68 18.25 -9.69
C PRO A 3 6.27 18.18 -10.72
N GLY A 4 6.11 18.39 -11.24
CA GLY A 4 6.66 18.32 -12.54
C GLY A 4 8.11 18.63 -12.68
N GLY A 5 8.79 18.86 -11.62
CA GLY A 5 10.20 19.24 -11.67
C GLY A 5 11.17 18.08 -11.62
N TYR A 6 10.71 16.86 -11.54
CA TYR A 6 11.62 15.74 -11.40
C TYR A 6 12.25 15.32 -12.71
N PRO A 7 13.52 14.90 -12.70
CA PRO A 7 13.99 14.03 -13.75
C PRO A 7 13.18 12.76 -13.74
N LYS A 8 12.72 12.35 -14.89
CA LYS A 8 11.85 11.19 -14.96
C LYS A 8 12.54 9.94 -14.48
N GLY A 9 11.88 9.25 -13.61
CA GLY A 9 12.29 7.93 -13.17
C GLY A 9 13.17 7.92 -11.96
N VAL A 10 14.19 8.74 -11.91
CA VAL A 10 15.22 8.62 -10.88
C VAL A 10 14.73 9.15 -9.54
N GLN A 11 14.31 10.40 -9.50
CA GLN A 11 13.85 10.97 -8.24
C GLN A 11 12.53 10.38 -7.81
N ALA A 12 11.65 10.09 -8.77
CA ALA A 12 10.37 9.47 -8.44
C ALA A 12 10.59 8.09 -7.82
N ARG A 13 11.57 7.32 -8.32
CA ARG A 13 11.85 6.00 -7.76
C ARG A 13 12.39 6.10 -6.34
N ALA A 14 13.32 7.02 -6.10
CA ALA A 14 13.87 7.21 -4.78
C ALA A 14 12.79 7.65 -3.79
N TRP A 15 11.89 8.51 -4.26
CA TRP A 15 10.80 8.96 -3.41
C TRP A 15 9.87 7.82 -3.05
N VAL A 16 9.57 6.94 -4.02
CA VAL A 16 8.73 5.77 -3.76
C VAL A 16 9.36 4.88 -2.69
N GLU A 17 10.65 4.62 -2.80
CA GLU A 17 11.30 3.75 -1.83
C GLU A 17 11.27 4.35 -0.42
N VAL A 18 11.52 5.65 -0.30
CA VAL A 18 11.48 6.33 1.00
C VAL A 18 10.07 6.28 1.56
N ASP A 19 9.08 6.51 0.71
CA ASP A 19 7.69 6.52 1.12
C ASP A 19 7.25 5.14 1.64
N LEU A 20 7.63 4.09 0.94
CA LEU A 20 7.27 2.74 1.36
C LEU A 20 7.95 2.36 2.67
N ALA A 21 9.19 2.76 2.86
CA ALA A 21 9.89 2.48 4.11
C ALA A 21 9.22 3.19 5.28
N ALA A 22 8.84 4.45 5.08
CA ALA A 22 8.16 5.21 6.11
C ALA A 22 6.80 4.61 6.42
N LEU A 23 6.09 4.19 5.39
CA LEU A 23 4.79 3.56 5.55
C LEU A 23 4.90 2.27 6.36
N TRP A 24 5.90 1.46 6.06
CA TRP A 24 6.12 0.20 6.77
C TRP A 24 6.45 0.45 8.23
N ALA A 25 7.32 1.43 8.52
CA ALA A 25 7.67 1.76 9.89
C ALA A 25 6.44 2.22 10.67
N ASN A 26 5.59 3.03 10.03
CA ASN A 26 4.37 3.52 10.66
C ASN A 26 3.39 2.38 10.93
N TYR A 27 3.26 1.47 9.98
CA TYR A 27 2.39 0.30 10.14
C TYR A 27 2.83 -0.53 11.35
N ARG A 28 4.12 -0.79 11.47
CA ARG A 28 4.65 -1.57 12.58
C ARG A 28 4.40 -0.89 13.92
N LEU A 29 4.57 0.41 13.96
CA LEU A 29 4.34 1.16 15.17
C LEU A 29 2.89 1.08 15.62
N LEU A 30 1.96 1.24 14.67
CA LEU A 30 0.54 1.17 14.98
C LEU A 30 0.14 -0.23 15.42
N ALA A 31 0.65 -1.25 14.76
CA ALA A 31 0.34 -2.63 15.11
C ALA A 31 0.82 -2.96 16.52
N GLY A 32 2.01 -2.48 16.88
CA GLY A 32 2.53 -2.70 18.22
C GLY A 32 1.70 -2.01 19.29
N ARG A 33 1.23 -0.80 19.01
CA ARG A 33 0.41 -0.07 19.96
C ARG A 33 -0.98 -0.63 20.12
N ALA A 34 -1.53 -1.14 19.02
CA ALA A 34 -2.88 -1.69 19.04
C ALA A 34 -2.96 -3.02 19.79
N GLY A 35 -1.84 -3.68 19.95
CA GLY A 35 -1.83 -5.00 20.57
C GLY A 35 -2.49 -6.04 19.73
N GLY A 36 -2.69 -5.78 18.44
CA GLY A 36 -3.32 -6.68 17.52
C GLY A 36 -3.08 -6.26 16.10
N GLU A 37 -3.89 -6.80 15.21
CA GLU A 37 -3.69 -6.58 13.79
C GLU A 37 -4.20 -5.22 13.36
N VAL A 38 -3.42 -4.55 12.52
CA VAL A 38 -3.82 -3.32 11.86
C VAL A 38 -4.01 -3.64 10.38
N ILE A 39 -5.18 -3.28 9.84
CA ILE A 39 -5.49 -3.59 8.45
C ILE A 39 -5.30 -2.32 7.63
N PRO A 40 -4.32 -2.31 6.71
CA PRO A 40 -4.11 -1.12 5.89
C PRO A 40 -5.25 -0.92 4.90
N VAL A 41 -5.68 0.31 4.75
CA VAL A 41 -6.71 0.67 3.78
C VAL A 41 -5.99 1.19 2.54
N LEU A 42 -6.18 0.50 1.44
CA LEU A 42 -5.51 0.83 0.18
C LEU A 42 -6.48 1.56 -0.74
N LYS A 43 -6.06 2.69 -1.24
CA LYS A 43 -6.85 3.44 -2.20
C LYS A 43 -6.24 3.27 -3.58
N ALA A 44 -7.07 3.49 -4.60
CA ALA A 44 -6.62 3.26 -5.97
C ALA A 44 -5.34 3.99 -6.28
N ASP A 45 -5.18 5.20 -5.75
CA ASP A 45 -4.03 6.02 -6.04
C ASP A 45 -2.85 5.74 -5.12
N ALA A 46 -3.12 5.35 -3.88
CA ALA A 46 -2.11 4.90 -2.92
C ALA A 46 -0.81 5.69 -3.00
N TYR A 47 -0.88 7.00 -2.78
CA TYR A 47 0.28 7.91 -2.83
C TYR A 47 0.92 7.97 -4.21
N GLY A 48 0.15 7.75 -5.26
CA GLY A 48 0.65 7.80 -6.61
C GLY A 48 1.28 6.51 -7.10
N HIS A 49 1.32 5.48 -6.26
CA HIS A 49 1.94 4.21 -6.65
C HIS A 49 0.93 3.17 -7.12
N GLY A 50 -0.34 3.41 -6.82
CA GLY A 50 -1.36 2.41 -7.06
C GLY A 50 -1.43 1.43 -5.91
N ALA A 51 -2.60 0.83 -5.74
CA ALA A 51 -2.84 -0.07 -4.62
C ALA A 51 -2.07 -1.38 -4.76
N LEU A 52 -1.92 -1.89 -5.96
CA LEU A 52 -1.31 -3.20 -6.15
C LEU A 52 0.16 -3.24 -5.78
N PRO A 53 1.01 -2.31 -6.23
CA PRO A 53 2.41 -2.32 -5.79
C PRO A 53 2.54 -2.18 -4.29
N LEU A 54 1.70 -1.36 -3.67
CA LEU A 54 1.74 -1.19 -2.23
C LEU A 54 1.32 -2.47 -1.52
N ALA A 55 0.26 -3.12 -2.00
CA ALA A 55 -0.20 -4.38 -1.43
C ALA A 55 0.87 -5.45 -1.54
N ARG A 56 1.56 -5.52 -2.68
CA ARG A 56 2.64 -6.49 -2.85
C ARG A 56 3.77 -6.25 -1.87
N PHE A 57 4.13 -5.00 -1.67
CA PHE A 57 5.18 -4.66 -0.71
C PHE A 57 4.78 -5.12 0.68
N LEU A 58 3.57 -4.78 1.10
CA LEU A 58 3.10 -5.13 2.44
C LEU A 58 2.92 -6.63 2.62
N GLU A 59 2.41 -7.30 1.60
CA GLU A 59 2.25 -8.75 1.67
C GLU A 59 3.61 -9.44 1.79
N GLY A 60 4.61 -8.93 1.09
CA GLY A 60 5.97 -9.43 1.22
C GLY A 60 6.54 -9.24 2.61
N LYS A 61 6.00 -8.29 3.37
CA LYS A 61 6.40 -8.06 4.76
C LYS A 61 5.57 -8.86 5.76
N GLY A 62 4.64 -9.66 5.28
CA GLY A 62 3.84 -10.50 6.17
C GLY A 62 2.45 -9.98 6.47
N VAL A 63 2.03 -8.87 5.86
CA VAL A 63 0.67 -8.37 6.05
C VAL A 63 -0.28 -9.27 5.30
N GLY A 64 -1.29 -9.79 6.00
CA GLY A 64 -2.20 -10.77 5.43
C GLY A 64 -3.60 -10.27 5.15
N ARG A 65 -3.90 -9.01 5.45
CA ARG A 65 -5.22 -8.45 5.24
C ARG A 65 -5.12 -7.03 4.74
N PHE A 66 -5.99 -6.69 3.81
CA PHE A 66 -6.04 -5.37 3.20
C PHE A 66 -7.48 -4.93 3.08
N ALA A 67 -7.73 -3.65 3.20
CA ALA A 67 -9.07 -3.11 3.03
C ALA A 67 -9.08 -2.19 1.82
N VAL A 68 -10.17 -2.23 1.07
CA VAL A 68 -10.35 -1.38 -0.11
C VAL A 68 -11.74 -0.76 -0.04
N ALA A 69 -11.92 0.32 -0.78
CA ALA A 69 -13.19 1.04 -0.77
C ALA A 69 -14.15 0.53 -1.83
N THR A 70 -13.66 -0.06 -2.91
CA THR A 70 -14.50 -0.49 -4.01
C THR A 70 -14.20 -1.92 -4.40
N LEU A 71 -15.21 -2.55 -4.99
CA LEU A 71 -15.07 -3.90 -5.49
C LEU A 71 -14.01 -3.98 -6.58
N GLU A 72 -13.94 -2.95 -7.41
CA GLU A 72 -12.96 -2.91 -8.48
C GLU A 72 -11.53 -2.90 -7.94
N GLU A 73 -11.30 -2.15 -6.88
CA GLU A 73 -9.99 -2.14 -6.24
C GLU A 73 -9.63 -3.52 -5.73
N GLY A 74 -10.59 -4.19 -5.09
CA GLY A 74 -10.35 -5.54 -4.60
C GLY A 74 -10.06 -6.52 -5.71
N ARG A 75 -10.80 -6.40 -6.81
CA ARG A 75 -10.59 -7.27 -7.96
C ARG A 75 -9.18 -7.10 -8.53
N ARG A 76 -8.71 -5.86 -8.60
CA ARG A 76 -7.37 -5.60 -9.11
C ARG A 76 -6.29 -6.22 -8.25
N LEU A 77 -6.47 -6.18 -6.94
CA LEU A 77 -5.51 -6.83 -6.06
C LEU A 77 -5.49 -8.34 -6.30
N ARG A 78 -6.65 -8.93 -6.41
CA ARG A 78 -6.74 -10.37 -6.60
C ARG A 78 -6.15 -10.78 -7.95
N GLU A 79 -6.45 -10.02 -9.00
CA GLU A 79 -5.88 -10.29 -10.33
C GLU A 79 -4.37 -10.11 -10.33
N GLY A 80 -3.86 -9.22 -9.50
CA GLY A 80 -2.43 -8.99 -9.39
C GLY A 80 -1.69 -9.99 -8.52
N GLY A 81 -2.38 -11.01 -8.01
CA GLY A 81 -1.73 -12.08 -7.29
C GLY A 81 -1.68 -11.92 -5.78
N ILE A 82 -2.37 -10.92 -5.22
CA ILE A 82 -2.43 -10.77 -3.77
C ILE A 82 -3.21 -11.94 -3.19
N LYS A 83 -2.64 -12.62 -2.22
CA LYS A 83 -3.22 -13.83 -1.63
C LYS A 83 -3.89 -13.58 -0.30
N GLY A 84 -3.58 -12.49 0.37
CA GLY A 84 -4.20 -12.17 1.65
C GLY A 84 -5.68 -11.84 1.51
N GLU A 85 -6.33 -11.66 2.65
CA GLU A 85 -7.73 -11.25 2.65
C GLU A 85 -7.89 -9.84 2.15
N VAL A 86 -8.95 -9.61 1.38
CA VAL A 86 -9.28 -8.28 0.90
C VAL A 86 -10.68 -7.95 1.39
N LEU A 87 -10.77 -6.92 2.22
CA LEU A 87 -12.03 -6.51 2.85
C LEU A 87 -12.58 -5.31 2.10
N LEU A 88 -13.87 -5.35 1.82
CA LEU A 88 -14.55 -4.24 1.15
C LEU A 88 -15.22 -3.38 2.23
N LEU A 89 -14.84 -2.11 2.28
CA LEU A 89 -15.34 -1.20 3.29
C LEU A 89 -16.66 -0.54 2.90
N GLY A 90 -16.92 -0.43 1.63
CA GLY A 90 -18.13 0.23 1.13
C GLY A 90 -19.41 -0.51 1.35
#